data_a38e027a62f94fe48e74022235e4c924
#
_entry.id   a38e027a62f94fe48e74022235e4c924
#
_cell.length_a   1.000
_cell.length_b   1.000
_cell.length_c   1.000
_cell.angle_alpha   90.00
_cell.angle_beta   90.00
_cell.angle_gamma   90.00
#
_symmetry.space_group_name_H-M   'P 1'
#
loop_
_entity.id
_entity.type
_entity.pdbx_description
1 polymer ?
#
loop_
_entity_poly.entity_id
_entity_poly.type
_entity_poly.pdbx_seq_one_letter_code
_entity_poly.pdbx_strand_id
1 'polypeptide(L)'
;MKLFLDGILVVEGKEDASYLSNYVASEIVVVNGFEIPDTTISYLKGKQIILLLDPDEAGQEIRKKLNSLLPNSINVEIDINKCTRGFKKGVAECEIDEILHKLKIYAVNKNKIDSDIKQSDLYQLDLIGNRELRKKVCDKLNLGNCNGKTLYRRLLNNNISLEQLCEIIK
;
A
#
# COMPACT_ATOMS: atom_id res chain seq x y z
N MET A 1 -17.75 -3.09 -8.40
CA MET A 1 -17.37 -3.15 -6.97
C MET A 1 -15.88 -3.42 -6.91
N LYS A 2 -15.11 -2.65 -6.09
CA LYS A 2 -13.66 -2.88 -5.97
C LYS A 2 -13.36 -4.09 -5.06
N LEU A 3 -12.30 -4.82 -5.39
CA LEU A 3 -11.80 -5.93 -4.58
C LEU A 3 -11.14 -5.38 -3.31
N PHE A 4 -11.49 -5.93 -2.14
CA PHE A 4 -10.84 -5.61 -0.87
C PHE A 4 -9.97 -6.79 -0.44
N LEU A 5 -8.68 -6.57 -0.24
CA LEU A 5 -7.72 -7.62 0.09
C LEU A 5 -7.45 -7.67 1.60
N ASP A 6 -7.18 -8.85 2.10
CA ASP A 6 -6.64 -9.04 3.45
C ASP A 6 -5.14 -8.75 3.44
N GLY A 7 -4.80 -7.47 3.44
CA GLY A 7 -3.42 -7.03 3.44
C GLY A 7 -3.13 -5.80 2.60
N ILE A 8 -1.86 -5.41 2.60
CA ILE A 8 -1.33 -4.29 1.82
C ILE A 8 -0.80 -4.84 0.50
N LEU A 9 -1.29 -4.29 -0.60
CA LEU A 9 -0.78 -4.60 -1.93
C LEU A 9 0.48 -3.76 -2.19
N VAL A 10 1.60 -4.41 -2.49
CA VAL A 10 2.87 -3.76 -2.81
C VAL A 10 3.14 -3.92 -4.29
N VAL A 11 3.40 -2.80 -4.96
CA VAL A 11 3.70 -2.72 -6.39
C VAL A 11 4.99 -1.95 -6.62
N GLU A 12 5.57 -2.08 -7.82
CA GLU A 12 6.82 -1.42 -8.15
C GLU A 12 6.65 0.07 -8.39
N GLY A 13 5.72 0.46 -9.27
CA GLY A 13 5.59 1.81 -9.79
C GLY A 13 4.30 2.54 -9.44
N LYS A 14 4.32 3.85 -9.65
CA LYS A 14 3.13 4.71 -9.47
C LYS A 14 2.06 4.46 -10.53
N GLU A 15 2.45 4.06 -11.73
CA GLU A 15 1.53 3.70 -12.81
C GLU A 15 0.73 2.47 -12.44
N ASP A 16 1.38 1.44 -11.88
CA ASP A 16 0.73 0.22 -11.38
C ASP A 16 -0.28 0.54 -10.27
N ALA A 17 0.16 1.35 -9.30
CA ALA A 17 -0.72 1.77 -8.21
C ALA A 17 -1.94 2.57 -8.71
N SER A 18 -1.73 3.45 -9.68
CA SER A 18 -2.81 4.23 -10.29
C SER A 18 -3.79 3.32 -11.03
N TYR A 19 -3.28 2.40 -11.85
CA TYR A 19 -4.07 1.43 -12.59
C TYR A 19 -4.91 0.56 -11.65
N LEU A 20 -4.26 -0.07 -10.66
CA LEU A 20 -4.92 -0.98 -9.72
C LEU A 20 -5.90 -0.28 -8.77
N SER A 21 -5.69 1.00 -8.47
CA SER A 21 -6.59 1.78 -7.59
C SER A 21 -8.02 1.87 -8.11
N ASN A 22 -8.23 1.64 -9.41
CA ASN A 22 -9.56 1.59 -10.00
C ASN A 22 -10.33 0.31 -9.64
N TYR A 23 -9.61 -0.77 -9.32
CA TYR A 23 -10.16 -2.12 -9.15
C TYR A 23 -9.98 -2.67 -7.72
N VAL A 24 -8.96 -2.20 -7.00
CA VAL A 24 -8.64 -2.63 -5.63
C VAL A 24 -8.91 -1.49 -4.66
N ALA A 25 -9.58 -1.80 -3.55
CA ALA A 25 -9.93 -0.84 -2.50
C ALA A 25 -8.93 -0.85 -1.33
N SER A 26 -8.08 -1.87 -1.24
CA SER A 26 -7.05 -2.00 -0.20
C SER A 26 -5.93 -0.98 -0.37
N GLU A 27 -5.12 -0.81 0.66
CA GLU A 27 -3.93 0.03 0.56
C GLU A 27 -2.95 -0.53 -0.47
N ILE A 28 -2.46 0.37 -1.34
CA ILE A 28 -1.41 0.06 -2.30
C ILE A 28 -0.18 0.86 -1.93
N VAL A 29 0.94 0.18 -1.70
CA VAL A 29 2.23 0.79 -1.41
C VAL A 29 3.16 0.61 -2.60
N VAL A 30 3.79 1.71 -3.01
CA VAL A 30 4.75 1.74 -4.11
C VAL A 30 6.17 1.73 -3.55
N VAL A 31 7.03 0.84 -4.05
CA VAL A 31 8.42 0.75 -3.59
C VAL A 31 9.41 1.56 -4.41
N ASN A 32 9.04 2.02 -5.61
CA ASN A 32 9.85 2.85 -6.51
C ASN A 32 11.21 2.21 -6.88
N GLY A 33 11.20 0.93 -7.24
CA GLY A 33 12.38 0.21 -7.67
C GLY A 33 13.19 -0.40 -6.51
N PHE A 34 14.48 -0.63 -6.75
CA PHE A 34 15.32 -1.45 -5.86
C PHE A 34 15.72 -0.74 -4.54
N GLU A 35 15.83 0.60 -4.53
CA GLU A 35 16.16 1.36 -3.33
C GLU A 35 14.91 1.66 -2.50
N ILE A 36 14.52 0.70 -1.65
CA ILE A 36 13.33 0.80 -0.82
C ILE A 36 13.67 1.52 0.49
N PRO A 37 13.02 2.64 0.82
CA PRO A 37 13.29 3.36 2.07
C PRO A 37 13.03 2.50 3.31
N ASP A 38 13.89 2.60 4.32
CA ASP A 38 13.73 1.88 5.60
C ASP A 38 12.40 2.20 6.29
N THR A 39 11.90 3.43 6.14
CA THR A 39 10.59 3.84 6.64
C THR A 39 9.45 3.07 5.98
N THR A 40 9.58 2.70 4.71
CA THR A 40 8.62 1.86 4.01
C THR A 40 8.68 0.43 4.54
N ILE A 41 9.88 -0.13 4.69
CA ILE A 41 10.04 -1.48 5.26
C ILE A 41 9.50 -1.54 6.69
N SER A 42 9.85 -0.55 7.52
CA SER A 42 9.35 -0.46 8.91
C SER A 42 7.82 -0.40 8.97
N TYR A 43 7.18 0.33 8.04
CA TYR A 43 5.72 0.38 7.94
C TYR A 43 5.10 -0.96 7.57
N LEU A 44 5.75 -1.72 6.68
CA LEU A 44 5.25 -3.00 6.18
C LEU A 44 5.47 -4.15 7.17
N LYS A 45 6.48 -4.07 8.05
CA LYS A 45 6.77 -5.11 9.04
C LYS A 45 5.57 -5.41 9.93
N GLY A 46 5.32 -6.70 10.14
CA GLY A 46 4.22 -7.19 10.98
C GLY A 46 2.82 -7.11 10.34
N LYS A 47 2.72 -6.67 9.10
CA LYS A 47 1.47 -6.63 8.33
C LYS A 47 1.42 -7.75 7.30
N GLN A 48 0.21 -8.11 6.90
CA GLN A 48 0.00 -8.99 5.74
C GLN A 48 0.39 -8.25 4.47
N ILE A 49 1.35 -8.76 3.73
CA ILE A 49 1.90 -8.14 2.52
C ILE A 49 1.63 -9.02 1.32
N ILE A 50 1.08 -8.44 0.27
CA ILE A 50 0.84 -9.09 -1.02
C ILE A 50 1.72 -8.38 -2.05
N LEU A 51 2.72 -9.07 -2.57
CA LEU A 51 3.65 -8.56 -3.57
C LEU A 51 3.10 -8.84 -4.97
N LEU A 52 2.79 -7.78 -5.72
CA LEU A 52 2.42 -7.83 -7.13
C LEU A 52 3.40 -6.94 -7.89
N LEU A 53 4.51 -7.53 -8.31
CA LEU A 53 5.62 -6.85 -8.98
C LEU A 53 5.69 -7.26 -10.44
N ASP A 54 6.37 -6.47 -11.23
CA ASP A 54 6.53 -6.73 -12.66
C ASP A 54 7.14 -8.12 -12.93
N PRO A 55 6.72 -8.79 -14.00
CA PRO A 55 7.18 -10.14 -14.31
C PRO A 55 8.52 -10.17 -15.06
N ASP A 56 9.29 -9.09 -15.00
CA ASP A 56 10.61 -8.96 -15.63
C ASP A 56 11.77 -9.22 -14.64
N GLU A 57 13.00 -9.09 -15.09
CA GLU A 57 14.20 -9.33 -14.28
C GLU A 57 14.30 -8.31 -13.12
N ALA A 58 13.97 -7.04 -13.35
CA ALA A 58 14.01 -6.01 -12.33
C ALA A 58 13.00 -6.29 -11.21
N GLY A 59 11.76 -6.63 -11.58
CA GLY A 59 10.72 -7.02 -10.62
C GLY A 59 11.08 -8.26 -9.80
N GLN A 60 11.79 -9.24 -10.42
CA GLN A 60 12.28 -10.42 -9.70
C GLN A 60 13.37 -10.09 -8.68
N GLU A 61 14.29 -9.17 -8.98
CA GLU A 61 15.31 -8.73 -8.02
C GLU A 61 14.69 -7.94 -6.85
N ILE A 62 13.70 -7.07 -7.12
CA ILE A 62 12.95 -6.36 -6.09
C ILE A 62 12.19 -7.37 -5.21
N ARG A 63 11.59 -8.40 -5.81
CA ARG A 63 10.89 -9.48 -5.10
C ARG A 63 11.81 -10.24 -4.14
N LYS A 64 13.00 -10.62 -4.60
CA LYS A 64 14.01 -11.29 -3.75
C LYS A 64 14.38 -10.42 -2.55
N LYS A 65 14.64 -9.12 -2.80
CA LYS A 65 14.96 -8.17 -1.72
C LYS A 65 13.81 -8.03 -0.72
N LEU A 66 12.58 -7.85 -1.19
CA LEU A 66 11.41 -7.72 -0.32
C LEU A 66 11.16 -8.99 0.50
N ASN A 67 11.27 -10.17 -0.09
CA ASN A 67 11.13 -11.44 0.62
C ASN A 67 12.21 -11.62 1.71
N SER A 68 13.43 -11.13 1.49
CA SER A 68 14.50 -11.11 2.50
C SER A 68 14.18 -10.20 3.68
N LEU A 69 13.58 -9.03 3.42
CA LEU A 69 13.24 -8.03 4.44
C LEU A 69 11.89 -8.29 5.12
N LEU A 70 10.97 -8.94 4.41
CA LEU A 70 9.59 -9.22 4.79
C LEU A 70 9.27 -10.70 4.49
N PRO A 71 9.80 -11.66 5.26
CA PRO A 71 9.80 -13.09 4.90
C PRO A 71 8.42 -13.73 4.82
N ASN A 72 7.40 -13.10 5.43
CA ASN A 72 6.01 -13.59 5.39
C ASN A 72 5.17 -12.99 4.26
N SER A 73 5.81 -12.35 3.29
CA SER A 73 5.09 -11.76 2.15
C SER A 73 4.51 -12.83 1.23
N ILE A 74 3.29 -12.60 0.78
CA ILE A 74 2.62 -13.42 -0.23
C ILE A 74 3.08 -12.93 -1.60
N ASN A 75 3.59 -13.84 -2.41
CA ASN A 75 4.01 -13.52 -3.77
C ASN A 75 2.89 -13.86 -4.76
N VAL A 76 2.41 -12.86 -5.49
CA VAL A 76 1.47 -13.04 -6.60
C VAL A 76 2.24 -12.89 -7.90
N GLU A 77 2.28 -13.97 -8.66
CA GLU A 77 2.94 -14.00 -9.96
C GLU A 77 1.89 -13.89 -11.07
N ILE A 78 2.20 -13.04 -12.05
CA ILE A 78 1.36 -12.79 -13.23
C ILE A 78 2.09 -13.29 -14.48
N ASP A 79 1.31 -13.73 -15.46
CA ASP A 79 1.85 -14.22 -16.73
C ASP A 79 2.34 -13.05 -17.59
N ILE A 80 3.65 -13.02 -17.88
CA ILE A 80 4.29 -11.98 -18.69
C ILE A 80 3.60 -11.83 -20.06
N ASN A 81 3.07 -12.92 -20.63
CA ASN A 81 2.41 -12.87 -21.94
C ASN A 81 1.10 -12.09 -21.89
N LYS A 82 0.44 -12.06 -20.72
CA LYS A 82 -0.78 -11.29 -20.49
C LYS A 82 -0.51 -9.85 -19.99
N CYS A 83 0.73 -9.55 -19.68
CA CYS A 83 1.19 -8.29 -19.11
C CYS A 83 2.14 -7.55 -20.05
N THR A 84 1.91 -7.68 -21.34
CA THR A 84 2.74 -7.06 -22.40
C THR A 84 1.86 -6.25 -23.34
N ARG A 85 2.17 -4.96 -23.53
CA ARG A 85 1.56 -4.08 -24.55
C ARG A 85 2.65 -3.42 -25.38
N GLY A 86 2.82 -3.88 -26.61
CA GLY A 86 3.91 -3.45 -27.49
C GLY A 86 5.27 -3.83 -26.91
N PHE A 87 6.10 -2.86 -26.58
CA PHE A 87 7.42 -3.08 -25.97
C PHE A 87 7.42 -2.98 -24.44
N LYS A 88 6.30 -2.56 -23.82
CA LYS A 88 6.17 -2.43 -22.38
C LYS A 88 5.68 -3.75 -21.77
N LYS A 89 6.27 -4.09 -20.62
CA LYS A 89 5.93 -5.26 -19.81
C LYS A 89 5.79 -4.80 -18.37
N GLY A 90 4.66 -5.11 -17.73
CA GLY A 90 4.46 -4.73 -16.34
C GLY A 90 3.03 -4.93 -15.87
N VAL A 91 2.80 -4.63 -14.61
CA VAL A 91 1.48 -4.74 -13.98
C VAL A 91 0.47 -3.80 -14.64
N ALA A 92 0.87 -2.59 -15.00
CA ALA A 92 -0.02 -1.61 -15.65
C ALA A 92 -0.42 -2.01 -17.08
N GLU A 93 0.36 -2.86 -17.74
CA GLU A 93 0.10 -3.39 -19.08
C GLU A 93 -0.73 -4.68 -19.06
N CYS A 94 -0.91 -5.28 -17.86
CA CYS A 94 -1.58 -6.54 -17.68
C CYS A 94 -3.09 -6.45 -17.91
N GLU A 95 -3.67 -7.51 -18.45
CA GLU A 95 -5.11 -7.66 -18.47
C GLU A 95 -5.66 -7.70 -17.04
N ILE A 96 -6.59 -6.82 -16.72
CA ILE A 96 -7.10 -6.68 -15.35
C ILE A 96 -7.72 -7.98 -14.82
N ASP A 97 -8.35 -8.75 -15.67
CA ASP A 97 -8.98 -10.02 -15.30
C ASP A 97 -7.96 -11.06 -14.81
N GLU A 98 -6.75 -11.07 -15.39
CA GLU A 98 -5.65 -11.90 -14.91
C GLU A 98 -5.26 -11.51 -13.50
N ILE A 99 -5.06 -10.22 -13.25
CA ILE A 99 -4.69 -9.70 -11.93
C ILE A 99 -5.78 -10.00 -10.90
N LEU A 100 -7.04 -9.68 -11.23
CA LEU A 100 -8.16 -9.88 -10.31
C LEU A 100 -8.40 -11.35 -10.01
N HIS A 101 -8.21 -12.23 -11.00
CA HIS A 101 -8.29 -13.68 -10.79
C HIS A 101 -7.26 -14.15 -9.75
N LYS A 102 -6.00 -13.69 -9.86
CA LYS A 102 -4.94 -14.03 -8.92
C LYS A 102 -5.15 -13.43 -7.52
N LEU A 103 -5.66 -12.20 -7.45
CA LEU A 103 -5.89 -11.52 -6.17
C LEU A 103 -7.15 -11.98 -5.43
N LYS A 104 -8.11 -12.59 -6.13
CA LYS A 104 -9.43 -12.96 -5.58
C LYS A 104 -9.33 -13.92 -4.39
N ILE A 105 -8.34 -14.80 -4.34
CA ILE A 105 -8.14 -15.73 -3.23
C ILE A 105 -7.76 -15.04 -1.91
N TYR A 106 -7.25 -13.79 -2.00
CA TYR A 106 -6.89 -12.94 -0.86
C TYR A 106 -7.97 -11.89 -0.57
N ALA A 107 -9.11 -11.98 -1.24
CA ALA A 107 -10.20 -11.05 -1.05
C ALA A 107 -10.97 -11.35 0.24
N VAL A 108 -11.29 -10.28 0.96
CA VAL A 108 -12.12 -10.34 2.17
C VAL A 108 -13.34 -9.44 2.02
N ASN A 109 -14.42 -9.78 2.72
CA ASN A 109 -15.52 -8.86 2.89
C ASN A 109 -15.06 -7.71 3.79
N LYS A 110 -15.23 -6.48 3.32
CA LYS A 110 -14.90 -5.29 4.09
C LYS A 110 -15.70 -5.28 5.38
N ASN A 111 -15.11 -5.77 6.46
CA ASN A 111 -15.61 -5.45 7.80
C ASN A 111 -15.42 -3.95 8.01
N LYS A 112 -16.41 -3.28 8.60
CA LYS A 112 -16.38 -1.83 8.87
C LYS A 112 -15.00 -1.45 9.43
N ILE A 113 -14.37 -0.44 8.82
CA ILE A 113 -13.23 0.24 9.44
C ILE A 113 -13.81 0.92 10.68
N ASP A 114 -13.38 0.49 11.86
CA ASP A 114 -13.87 1.00 13.15
C ASP A 114 -13.17 2.31 13.60
N SER A 115 -12.52 3.01 12.69
CA SER A 115 -11.94 4.31 12.98
C SER A 115 -13.00 5.41 12.90
N ASP A 116 -13.10 6.23 13.92
CA ASP A 116 -13.99 7.38 14.04
C ASP A 116 -13.41 8.66 13.39
N ILE A 117 -12.16 8.60 12.90
CA ILE A 117 -11.45 9.72 12.27
C ILE A 117 -12.11 10.09 10.95
N LYS A 118 -12.41 11.38 10.79
CA LYS A 118 -12.86 11.99 9.54
C LYS A 118 -11.73 12.81 8.90
N GLN A 119 -11.82 13.02 7.60
CA GLN A 119 -10.83 13.85 6.91
C GLN A 119 -10.79 15.30 7.43
N SER A 120 -11.93 15.83 7.90
CA SER A 120 -12.03 17.13 8.56
C SER A 120 -11.17 17.25 9.80
N ASP A 121 -11.02 16.16 10.56
CA ASP A 121 -10.26 16.16 11.81
C ASP A 121 -8.77 16.40 11.55
N LEU A 122 -8.25 15.90 10.43
CA LEU A 122 -6.87 16.15 10.04
C LEU A 122 -6.60 17.64 9.73
N TYR A 123 -7.59 18.36 9.21
CA TYR A 123 -7.50 19.80 9.03
C TYR A 123 -7.54 20.53 10.38
N GLN A 124 -8.45 20.16 11.26
CA GLN A 124 -8.60 20.78 12.59
C GLN A 124 -7.35 20.55 13.46
N LEU A 125 -6.69 19.41 13.31
CA LEU A 125 -5.46 19.05 14.00
C LEU A 125 -4.18 19.53 13.28
N ASP A 126 -4.31 20.37 12.27
CA ASP A 126 -3.22 20.94 11.46
C ASP A 126 -2.32 19.88 10.78
N LEU A 127 -2.80 18.66 10.63
CA LEU A 127 -2.02 17.57 10.03
C LEU A 127 -1.91 17.66 8.50
N ILE A 128 -2.77 18.43 7.85
CA ILE A 128 -2.72 18.61 6.38
C ILE A 128 -1.70 19.66 5.99
N GLY A 129 -1.66 20.81 6.68
CA GLY A 129 -0.75 21.93 6.40
C GLY A 129 0.65 21.72 6.98
N ASN A 130 0.76 21.14 8.16
CA ASN A 130 1.98 21.04 8.94
C ASN A 130 2.74 19.73 8.67
N ARG A 131 3.79 19.82 7.85
CA ARG A 131 4.60 18.65 7.48
C ARG A 131 5.36 18.05 8.68
N GLU A 132 5.85 18.89 9.59
CA GLU A 132 6.64 18.42 10.74
C GLU A 132 5.76 17.69 11.76
N LEU A 133 4.59 18.25 12.08
CA LEU A 133 3.62 17.60 12.95
C LEU A 133 3.16 16.27 12.36
N ARG A 134 2.88 16.24 11.06
CA ARG A 134 2.54 15.01 10.35
C ARG A 134 3.65 13.97 10.44
N LYS A 135 4.91 14.38 10.26
CA LYS A 135 6.05 13.50 10.40
C LYS A 135 6.13 12.92 11.82
N LYS A 136 6.02 13.77 12.86
CA LYS A 136 6.01 13.33 14.26
C LYS A 136 4.94 12.25 14.52
N VAL A 137 3.72 12.44 14.00
CA VAL A 137 2.64 11.45 14.13
C VAL A 137 2.97 10.15 13.38
N CYS A 138 3.47 10.26 12.14
CA CYS A 138 3.86 9.09 11.35
C CYS A 138 4.97 8.29 12.04
N ASP A 139 5.97 8.94 12.60
CA ASP A 139 7.09 8.29 13.30
C ASP A 139 6.60 7.58 14.57
N LYS A 140 5.77 8.26 15.39
CA LYS A 140 5.21 7.67 16.63
C LYS A 140 4.31 6.46 16.37
N LEU A 141 3.54 6.49 15.28
CA LEU A 141 2.62 5.41 14.90
C LEU A 141 3.25 4.39 13.95
N ASN A 142 4.53 4.54 13.61
CA ASN A 142 5.22 3.71 12.61
C ASN A 142 4.44 3.61 11.28
N LEU A 143 3.93 4.74 10.80
CA LEU A 143 3.14 4.81 9.58
C LEU A 143 3.98 5.08 8.32
N GLY A 144 5.30 5.21 8.45
CA GLY A 144 6.20 5.60 7.35
C GLY A 144 5.92 7.02 6.85
N ASN A 145 6.59 7.44 5.79
CA ASN A 145 6.40 8.77 5.22
C ASN A 145 5.01 8.92 4.60
N CYS A 146 4.27 9.96 5.02
CA CYS A 146 2.91 10.21 4.58
C CYS A 146 2.72 11.65 4.10
N ASN A 147 2.04 11.84 2.97
CA ASN A 147 1.30 13.07 2.71
C ASN A 147 -0.06 13.02 3.44
N GLY A 148 -0.82 14.12 3.44
CA GLY A 148 -2.09 14.17 4.16
C GLY A 148 -3.10 13.09 3.76
N LYS A 149 -3.21 12.80 2.46
CA LYS A 149 -4.10 11.75 1.93
C LYS A 149 -3.65 10.35 2.36
N THR A 150 -2.35 10.10 2.33
CA THR A 150 -1.76 8.84 2.75
C THR A 150 -1.90 8.65 4.27
N LEU A 151 -1.65 9.70 5.06
CA LEU A 151 -1.85 9.66 6.51
C LEU A 151 -3.29 9.27 6.86
N TYR A 152 -4.28 9.96 6.30
CA TYR A 152 -5.69 9.65 6.55
C TYR A 152 -6.00 8.17 6.30
N ARG A 153 -5.62 7.66 5.13
CA ARG A 153 -5.85 6.25 4.78
C ARG A 153 -5.15 5.29 5.75
N ARG A 154 -3.90 5.58 6.15
CA ARG A 154 -3.15 4.72 7.07
C ARG A 154 -3.68 4.75 8.49
N LEU A 155 -4.19 5.88 8.97
CA LEU A 155 -4.90 5.96 10.24
C LEU A 155 -6.13 5.06 10.24
N LEU A 156 -6.95 5.12 9.19
CA LEU A 156 -8.12 4.24 9.03
C LEU A 156 -7.73 2.76 8.96
N ASN A 157 -6.74 2.42 8.15
CA ASN A 157 -6.34 1.03 7.94
C ASN A 157 -5.68 0.38 9.17
N ASN A 158 -5.13 1.19 10.07
CA ASN A 158 -4.55 0.72 11.32
C ASN A 158 -5.51 0.92 12.51
N ASN A 159 -6.80 1.22 12.25
CA ASN A 159 -7.85 1.39 13.26
C ASN A 159 -7.47 2.37 14.37
N ILE A 160 -6.72 3.43 14.04
CA ILE A 160 -6.37 4.49 15.00
C ILE A 160 -7.61 5.30 15.30
N SER A 161 -7.92 5.52 16.59
CA SER A 161 -9.02 6.38 17.01
C SER A 161 -8.61 7.86 17.00
N LEU A 162 -9.62 8.75 16.97
CA LEU A 162 -9.39 10.19 17.10
C LEU A 162 -8.75 10.54 18.46
N GLU A 163 -9.14 9.85 19.52
CA GLU A 163 -8.56 10.02 20.84
C GLU A 163 -7.06 9.69 20.88
N GLN A 164 -6.67 8.53 20.34
CA GLN A 164 -5.26 8.12 20.22
C GLN A 164 -4.46 9.14 19.40
N LEU A 165 -5.03 9.64 18.31
CA LEU A 165 -4.39 10.64 17.48
C LEU A 165 -4.16 11.96 18.24
N CYS A 166 -5.16 12.42 19.00
CA CYS A 166 -5.07 13.63 19.84
C CYS A 166 -4.02 13.50 20.94
N GLU A 167 -3.89 12.33 21.56
CA GLU A 167 -2.85 12.07 22.58
C GLU A 167 -1.43 12.16 22.02
N ILE A 168 -1.23 11.73 20.79
CA ILE A 168 0.07 11.76 20.11
C ILE A 168 0.50 13.19 19.74
N ILE A 169 -0.46 14.05 19.47
CA ILE A 169 -0.22 15.44 19.03
C ILE A 169 0.12 16.35 20.23
N LYS A 170 -0.42 16.06 21.40
CA LYS A 170 -0.08 16.77 22.66
C LYS A 170 1.40 16.54 23.02
#